data_ee24414093cc1977bc469ad64bb7f07d
#
_entry.id   ee24414093cc1977bc469ad64bb7f07d
#
_cell.length_a   1.000
_cell.length_b   1.000
_cell.length_c   1.000
_cell.angle_alpha   90.00
_cell.angle_beta   90.00
_cell.angle_gamma   90.00
#
_symmetry.space_group_name_H-M   'P 1'
#
loop_
_entity.id
_entity.type
_entity.pdbx_description
1 polymer ?
#
loop_
_entity_poly.entity_id
_entity_poly.type
_entity_poly.pdbx_seq_one_letter_code
_entity_poly.pdbx_strand_id
1 'polypeptide(L)'
;MPYVYSAVYEGGECSPGTWVTGETPAQQLAPVIPWLSQNKSASKWYLIGNDYNWPRDTNAAAKGIISNAGGSIVGEEYVPLGSSDFDASLQRIKSSGANAVLVTLVGGDSVGFNIAYGAFGLDKQALRLGTLIEENTLAGIGAAGSNNLYASMGYFANIETTEAKAFGKRYSDEFGADAAALNGLGQSTYDGLMLLAALANAAGSMDVSKINTVADGTSFSSPRGSATLSGNHVAQTVYLADGQGGRFSVIETFENVPHGVDCK
;
A
#
# COMPACT_ATOMS: atom_id res chain seq x y z
N MET A 1 27.64 -0.80 -3.26
CA MET A 1 27.00 0.23 -2.42
C MET A 1 25.71 -0.35 -1.86
N PRO A 2 25.44 -0.27 -0.55
CA PRO A 2 24.15 -0.70 -0.01
C PRO A 2 23.03 0.19 -0.54
N TYR A 3 21.87 -0.43 -0.82
CA TYR A 3 20.69 0.25 -1.34
C TYR A 3 19.45 -0.21 -0.57
N VAL A 4 18.57 0.74 -0.19
CA VAL A 4 17.27 0.42 0.40
C VAL A 4 16.17 0.98 -0.50
N TYR A 5 15.31 0.08 -0.98
CA TYR A 5 14.14 0.42 -1.74
C TYR A 5 12.94 0.62 -0.81
N SER A 6 12.36 1.81 -0.79
CA SER A 6 11.38 2.19 0.21
C SER A 6 9.97 2.47 -0.32
N ALA A 7 9.75 2.46 -1.63
CA ALA A 7 8.41 2.60 -2.18
C ALA A 7 7.66 1.25 -2.22
N VAL A 8 6.33 1.29 -2.27
CA VAL A 8 5.53 0.11 -2.65
C VAL A 8 5.97 -0.36 -4.03
N TYR A 9 5.99 -1.67 -4.25
CA TYR A 9 6.46 -2.22 -5.53
C TYR A 9 5.87 -3.61 -5.79
N GLU A 10 6.17 -4.19 -6.96
CA GLU A 10 5.62 -5.46 -7.41
C GLU A 10 6.16 -6.71 -6.69
N GLY A 11 7.24 -6.58 -5.93
CA GLY A 11 7.93 -7.74 -5.31
C GLY A 11 9.05 -8.30 -6.20
N GLY A 12 9.78 -9.30 -5.66
CA GLY A 12 10.76 -10.06 -6.43
C GLY A 12 12.19 -9.52 -6.42
N GLU A 13 12.50 -8.41 -5.73
CA GLU A 13 13.87 -7.92 -5.61
C GLU A 13 14.69 -8.82 -4.67
N CYS A 14 15.72 -9.43 -5.20
CA CYS A 14 16.58 -10.38 -4.48
C CYS A 14 18.07 -10.12 -4.67
N SER A 15 18.45 -8.97 -5.22
CA SER A 15 19.85 -8.63 -5.47
C SER A 15 20.64 -8.45 -4.17
N PRO A 16 21.84 -9.03 -4.06
CA PRO A 16 22.70 -8.80 -2.90
C PRO A 16 22.99 -7.31 -2.68
N GLY A 17 22.78 -6.83 -1.44
CA GLY A 17 23.00 -5.43 -1.07
C GLY A 17 21.83 -4.50 -1.37
N THR A 18 20.68 -5.05 -1.79
CA THR A 18 19.41 -4.35 -1.86
C THR A 18 18.47 -4.87 -0.78
N TRP A 19 17.89 -3.99 0.01
CA TRP A 19 16.89 -4.31 1.02
C TRP A 19 15.65 -3.47 0.80
N VAL A 20 14.49 -3.97 1.23
CA VAL A 20 13.20 -3.37 0.90
C VAL A 20 12.40 -3.10 2.15
N THR A 21 11.99 -1.85 2.34
CA THR A 21 11.01 -1.42 3.36
C THR A 21 9.63 -1.14 2.78
N GLY A 22 9.54 -1.01 1.45
CA GLY A 22 8.26 -0.84 0.75
C GLY A 22 7.37 -2.07 0.84
N GLU A 23 6.07 -1.86 0.82
CA GLU A 23 5.09 -2.95 0.86
C GLU A 23 5.07 -3.72 -0.46
N THR A 24 4.96 -5.04 -0.35
CA THR A 24 4.70 -5.94 -1.47
C THR A 24 3.19 -6.14 -1.68
N PRO A 25 2.75 -6.59 -2.87
CA PRO A 25 1.36 -6.96 -3.09
C PRO A 25 0.84 -8.01 -2.11
N ALA A 26 1.69 -8.99 -1.72
CA ALA A 26 1.33 -9.99 -0.74
C ALA A 26 1.02 -9.36 0.62
N GLN A 27 1.84 -8.43 1.08
CA GLN A 27 1.59 -7.72 2.34
C GLN A 27 0.30 -6.92 2.31
N GLN A 28 0.05 -6.16 1.25
CA GLN A 28 -1.11 -5.29 1.16
C GLN A 28 -2.42 -6.05 0.93
N LEU A 29 -2.39 -7.21 0.31
CA LEU A 29 -3.60 -7.89 -0.17
C LEU A 29 -3.92 -9.18 0.59
N ALA A 30 -2.92 -9.97 1.01
CA ALA A 30 -3.18 -11.28 1.58
C ALA A 30 -4.00 -11.26 2.89
N PRO A 31 -3.77 -10.34 3.84
CA PRO A 31 -4.63 -10.22 5.01
C PRO A 31 -5.92 -9.44 4.74
N VAL A 32 -5.88 -8.45 3.82
CA VAL A 32 -6.96 -7.48 3.63
C VAL A 32 -8.12 -8.03 2.79
N ILE A 33 -7.84 -8.75 1.71
CA ILE A 33 -8.91 -9.30 0.84
C ILE A 33 -9.81 -10.28 1.60
N PRO A 34 -9.29 -11.26 2.38
CA PRO A 34 -10.13 -12.12 3.22
C PRO A 34 -10.94 -11.33 4.26
N TRP A 35 -10.35 -10.30 4.87
CA TRP A 35 -11.06 -9.44 5.81
C TRP A 35 -12.23 -8.70 5.16
N LEU A 36 -12.02 -8.11 3.97
CA LEU A 36 -13.08 -7.45 3.21
C LEU A 36 -14.16 -8.44 2.75
N SER A 37 -13.77 -9.66 2.38
CA SER A 37 -14.72 -10.72 2.04
C SER A 37 -15.64 -11.03 3.22
N GLN A 38 -15.09 -11.20 4.41
CA GLN A 38 -15.84 -11.56 5.63
C GLN A 38 -16.67 -10.40 6.19
N ASN A 39 -16.12 -9.19 6.20
CA ASN A 39 -16.71 -8.05 6.90
C ASN A 39 -17.49 -7.09 6.01
N LYS A 40 -17.24 -7.12 4.69
CA LYS A 40 -17.87 -6.23 3.69
C LYS A 40 -18.51 -7.00 2.52
N SER A 41 -18.52 -8.34 2.58
CA SER A 41 -19.07 -9.22 1.55
C SER A 41 -18.44 -9.02 0.16
N ALA A 42 -17.18 -8.57 0.09
CA ALA A 42 -16.43 -8.40 -1.15
C ALA A 42 -16.17 -9.77 -1.81
N SER A 43 -16.83 -10.06 -2.92
CA SER A 43 -16.76 -11.39 -3.55
C SER A 43 -16.60 -11.36 -5.06
N LYS A 44 -17.09 -10.31 -5.73
CA LYS A 44 -17.00 -10.13 -7.19
C LYS A 44 -16.10 -8.94 -7.46
N TRP A 45 -14.86 -9.21 -7.84
CA TRP A 45 -13.82 -8.20 -7.97
C TRP A 45 -13.61 -7.76 -9.42
N TYR A 46 -13.56 -6.46 -9.63
CA TYR A 46 -13.06 -5.85 -10.85
C TYR A 46 -11.67 -5.25 -10.57
N LEU A 47 -10.69 -5.50 -11.44
CA LEU A 47 -9.33 -5.01 -11.28
C LEU A 47 -9.09 -3.89 -12.29
N ILE A 48 -8.65 -2.71 -11.82
CA ILE A 48 -8.30 -1.59 -12.70
C ILE A 48 -6.93 -1.03 -12.29
N GLY A 49 -6.02 -0.87 -13.24
CA GLY A 49 -4.69 -0.34 -13.01
C GLY A 49 -4.15 0.48 -14.16
N ASN A 50 -3.04 1.20 -13.92
CA ASN A 50 -2.27 1.77 -15.02
C ASN A 50 -1.48 0.69 -15.76
N ASP A 51 -1.20 0.94 -17.04
CA ASP A 51 -0.55 -0.04 -17.91
C ASP A 51 0.98 0.01 -17.78
N TYR A 52 1.49 -0.55 -16.67
CA TYR A 52 2.92 -0.81 -16.45
C TYR A 52 3.11 -1.94 -15.43
N ASN A 53 4.36 -2.31 -15.09
CA ASN A 53 4.68 -3.52 -14.33
C ASN A 53 3.94 -3.62 -12.97
N TRP A 54 4.07 -2.61 -12.11
CA TRP A 54 3.54 -2.69 -10.75
C TRP A 54 2.03 -2.99 -10.68
N PRO A 55 1.12 -2.30 -11.42
CA PRO A 55 -0.30 -2.66 -11.40
C PRO A 55 -0.58 -4.06 -11.96
N ARG A 56 0.13 -4.45 -13.02
CA ARG A 56 -0.05 -5.76 -13.64
C ARG A 56 0.34 -6.89 -12.70
N ASP A 57 1.48 -6.78 -12.05
CA ASP A 57 1.99 -7.79 -11.12
C ASP A 57 1.18 -7.80 -9.81
N THR A 58 0.77 -6.62 -9.31
CA THR A 58 -0.13 -6.51 -8.15
C THR A 58 -1.48 -7.16 -8.43
N ASN A 59 -2.09 -6.90 -9.58
CA ASN A 59 -3.36 -7.51 -9.98
C ASN A 59 -3.20 -9.03 -10.21
N ALA A 60 -2.08 -9.46 -10.76
CA ALA A 60 -1.79 -10.90 -10.91
C ALA A 60 -1.71 -11.61 -9.53
N ALA A 61 -1.03 -11.01 -8.56
CA ALA A 61 -0.99 -11.52 -7.19
C ALA A 61 -2.37 -11.54 -6.54
N ALA A 62 -3.18 -10.49 -6.75
CA ALA A 62 -4.53 -10.38 -6.21
C ALA A 62 -5.45 -11.52 -6.65
N LYS A 63 -5.33 -12.02 -7.89
CA LYS A 63 -6.20 -13.09 -8.42
C LYS A 63 -6.17 -14.35 -7.57
N GLY A 64 -4.96 -14.79 -7.19
CA GLY A 64 -4.80 -15.95 -6.31
C GLY A 64 -5.39 -15.72 -4.92
N ILE A 65 -5.15 -14.55 -4.36
CA ILE A 65 -5.63 -14.19 -3.02
C ILE A 65 -7.17 -14.09 -3.01
N ILE A 66 -7.76 -13.45 -4.03
CA ILE A 66 -9.22 -13.34 -4.19
C ILE A 66 -9.86 -14.73 -4.32
N SER A 67 -9.28 -15.59 -5.15
CA SER A 67 -9.78 -16.96 -5.33
C SER A 67 -9.72 -17.76 -4.02
N ASN A 68 -8.62 -17.66 -3.28
CA ASN A 68 -8.46 -18.34 -1.99
C ASN A 68 -9.42 -17.81 -0.92
N ALA A 69 -9.85 -16.55 -1.02
CA ALA A 69 -10.87 -15.95 -0.16
C ALA A 69 -12.31 -16.28 -0.61
N GLY A 70 -12.49 -17.14 -1.63
CA GLY A 70 -13.80 -17.51 -2.16
C GLY A 70 -14.42 -16.48 -3.11
N GLY A 71 -13.66 -15.49 -3.53
CA GLY A 71 -14.09 -14.48 -4.50
C GLY A 71 -13.85 -14.87 -5.95
N SER A 72 -14.34 -14.06 -6.87
CA SER A 72 -14.17 -14.22 -8.31
C SER A 72 -13.76 -12.90 -8.97
N ILE A 73 -13.02 -12.99 -10.08
CA ILE A 73 -12.70 -11.85 -10.93
C ILE A 73 -13.79 -11.74 -12.01
N VAL A 74 -14.47 -10.61 -12.06
CA VAL A 74 -15.54 -10.33 -13.04
C VAL A 74 -15.11 -9.36 -14.14
N GLY A 75 -13.92 -8.81 -14.04
CA GLY A 75 -13.30 -7.96 -15.06
C GLY A 75 -11.92 -7.49 -14.66
N GLU A 76 -11.12 -7.15 -15.66
CA GLU A 76 -9.78 -6.62 -15.48
C GLU A 76 -9.44 -5.69 -16.66
N GLU A 77 -8.88 -4.54 -16.37
CA GLU A 77 -8.42 -3.62 -17.40
C GLU A 77 -7.22 -2.78 -16.93
N TYR A 78 -6.50 -2.30 -17.93
CA TYR A 78 -5.37 -1.39 -17.73
C TYR A 78 -5.53 -0.18 -18.62
N VAL A 79 -5.27 1.00 -18.06
CA VAL A 79 -5.34 2.28 -18.77
C VAL A 79 -3.94 2.91 -18.87
N PRO A 80 -3.64 3.64 -19.94
CA PRO A 80 -2.38 4.35 -20.04
C PRO A 80 -2.15 5.30 -18.87
N LEU A 81 -0.91 5.52 -18.47
CA LEU A 81 -0.56 6.56 -17.52
C LEU A 81 -0.95 7.95 -18.07
N GLY A 82 -1.53 8.79 -17.21
CA GLY A 82 -2.05 10.11 -17.59
C GLY A 82 -3.48 10.07 -18.13
N SER A 83 -4.20 8.99 -17.92
CA SER A 83 -5.63 8.88 -18.29
C SER A 83 -6.47 9.83 -17.44
N SER A 84 -7.37 10.59 -18.10
CA SER A 84 -8.28 11.53 -17.44
C SER A 84 -9.76 11.22 -17.67
N ASP A 85 -10.08 10.32 -18.58
CA ASP A 85 -11.44 9.87 -18.88
C ASP A 85 -11.61 8.41 -18.49
N PHE A 86 -12.51 8.15 -17.55
CA PHE A 86 -12.82 6.83 -17.02
C PHE A 86 -14.26 6.38 -17.29
N ASP A 87 -15.04 7.13 -18.08
CA ASP A 87 -16.46 6.84 -18.30
C ASP A 87 -16.69 5.42 -18.84
N ALA A 88 -15.89 5.01 -19.82
CA ALA A 88 -15.97 3.66 -20.38
C ALA A 88 -15.62 2.58 -19.35
N SER A 89 -14.63 2.82 -18.50
CA SER A 89 -14.22 1.93 -17.42
C SER A 89 -15.32 1.80 -16.38
N LEU A 90 -15.93 2.92 -15.96
CA LEU A 90 -17.03 2.94 -15.00
C LEU A 90 -18.27 2.17 -15.54
N GLN A 91 -18.58 2.30 -16.82
CA GLN A 91 -19.65 1.52 -17.46
C GLN A 91 -19.33 0.01 -17.45
N ARG A 92 -18.08 -0.39 -17.74
CA ARG A 92 -17.66 -1.80 -17.67
C ARG A 92 -17.76 -2.34 -16.25
N ILE A 93 -17.27 -1.60 -15.24
CA ILE A 93 -17.38 -1.97 -13.82
C ILE A 93 -18.86 -2.17 -13.46
N LYS A 94 -19.73 -1.23 -13.80
CA LYS A 94 -21.17 -1.32 -13.53
C LYS A 94 -21.81 -2.56 -14.18
N SER A 95 -21.49 -2.81 -15.44
CA SER A 95 -22.07 -3.91 -16.20
C SER A 95 -21.56 -5.28 -15.76
N SER A 96 -20.36 -5.36 -15.15
CA SER A 96 -19.77 -6.60 -14.67
C SER A 96 -20.48 -7.17 -13.43
N GLY A 97 -21.26 -6.36 -12.73
CA GLY A 97 -21.87 -6.75 -11.45
C GLY A 97 -20.86 -6.91 -10.32
N ALA A 98 -19.69 -6.26 -10.41
CA ALA A 98 -18.71 -6.21 -9.35
C ALA A 98 -19.30 -5.59 -8.07
N ASN A 99 -18.95 -6.13 -6.92
CA ASN A 99 -19.23 -5.52 -5.61
C ASN A 99 -17.95 -5.06 -4.88
N ALA A 100 -16.80 -5.28 -5.50
CA ALA A 100 -15.50 -4.78 -5.07
C ALA A 100 -14.62 -4.43 -6.27
N VAL A 101 -13.83 -3.37 -6.15
CA VAL A 101 -12.88 -2.92 -7.19
C VAL A 101 -11.51 -2.77 -6.55
N LEU A 102 -10.51 -3.48 -7.08
CA LEU A 102 -9.11 -3.24 -6.75
C LEU A 102 -8.57 -2.13 -7.64
N VAL A 103 -8.09 -1.06 -7.03
CA VAL A 103 -7.59 0.14 -7.71
C VAL A 103 -6.07 0.19 -7.58
N THR A 104 -5.37 -0.10 -8.67
CA THR A 104 -3.93 0.02 -8.82
C THR A 104 -3.54 1.15 -9.78
N LEU A 105 -4.38 2.18 -9.83
CA LEU A 105 -4.09 3.45 -10.49
C LEU A 105 -3.20 4.32 -9.58
N VAL A 106 -2.37 5.17 -10.18
CA VAL A 106 -1.42 6.01 -9.43
C VAL A 106 -1.64 7.50 -9.66
N GLY A 107 -1.23 8.32 -8.69
CA GLY A 107 -1.21 9.78 -8.81
C GLY A 107 -2.53 10.40 -9.24
N GLY A 108 -2.48 11.27 -10.25
CA GLY A 108 -3.65 11.97 -10.79
C GLY A 108 -4.71 11.04 -11.38
N ASP A 109 -4.31 9.90 -11.97
CA ASP A 109 -5.24 8.90 -12.52
C ASP A 109 -6.08 8.29 -11.41
N SER A 110 -5.45 7.94 -10.27
CA SER A 110 -6.17 7.46 -9.08
C SER A 110 -7.15 8.50 -8.54
N VAL A 111 -6.74 9.77 -8.45
CA VAL A 111 -7.61 10.87 -8.02
C VAL A 111 -8.80 11.02 -8.97
N GLY A 112 -8.54 11.15 -10.27
CA GLY A 112 -9.58 11.34 -11.29
C GLY A 112 -10.60 10.19 -11.32
N PHE A 113 -10.10 8.94 -11.30
CA PHE A 113 -10.96 7.75 -11.25
C PHE A 113 -11.87 7.75 -10.03
N ASN A 114 -11.33 8.00 -8.83
CA ASN A 114 -12.11 7.92 -7.60
C ASN A 114 -13.15 9.04 -7.49
N ILE A 115 -12.86 10.25 -7.99
CA ILE A 115 -13.84 11.33 -8.12
C ILE A 115 -14.98 10.92 -9.07
N ALA A 116 -14.63 10.44 -10.27
CA ALA A 116 -15.58 10.00 -11.27
C ALA A 116 -16.42 8.81 -10.77
N TYR A 117 -15.81 7.87 -10.03
CA TYR A 117 -16.51 6.72 -9.42
C TYR A 117 -17.61 7.15 -8.46
N GLY A 118 -17.34 8.11 -7.59
CA GLY A 118 -18.32 8.69 -6.68
C GLY A 118 -19.41 9.45 -7.43
N ALA A 119 -19.05 10.29 -8.40
CA ALA A 119 -19.99 11.04 -9.22
C ALA A 119 -20.91 10.13 -10.05
N PHE A 120 -20.39 8.98 -10.51
CA PHE A 120 -21.15 7.96 -11.23
C PHE A 120 -22.10 7.15 -10.32
N GLY A 121 -21.95 7.28 -8.99
CA GLY A 121 -22.76 6.60 -7.97
C GLY A 121 -22.43 5.12 -7.78
N LEU A 122 -21.28 4.64 -8.27
CA LEU A 122 -20.81 3.27 -8.08
C LEU A 122 -20.38 2.98 -6.65
N ASP A 123 -19.98 3.99 -5.91
CA ASP A 123 -19.64 3.92 -4.49
C ASP A 123 -20.75 3.36 -3.60
N LYS A 124 -22.01 3.39 -4.08
CA LYS A 124 -23.17 2.80 -3.42
C LYS A 124 -23.36 1.31 -3.73
N GLN A 125 -22.65 0.78 -4.73
CA GLN A 125 -22.83 -0.58 -5.24
C GLN A 125 -21.62 -1.46 -4.99
N ALA A 126 -20.40 -0.90 -5.11
CA ALA A 126 -19.16 -1.64 -4.96
C ALA A 126 -18.15 -0.83 -4.14
N LEU A 127 -17.49 -1.51 -3.21
CA LEU A 127 -16.36 -0.93 -2.49
C LEU A 127 -15.12 -0.81 -3.40
N ARG A 128 -14.20 0.07 -3.04
CA ARG A 128 -12.87 0.17 -3.66
C ARG A 128 -11.80 -0.14 -2.63
N LEU A 129 -10.79 -0.90 -3.05
CA LEU A 129 -9.55 -1.11 -2.30
C LEU A 129 -8.40 -0.52 -3.09
N GLY A 130 -7.68 0.46 -2.54
CA GLY A 130 -6.46 1.00 -3.10
C GLY A 130 -5.22 0.48 -2.36
N THR A 131 -4.17 0.18 -3.11
CA THR A 131 -2.87 -0.23 -2.57
C THR A 131 -1.83 0.90 -2.64
N LEU A 132 -2.20 2.05 -3.19
CA LEU A 132 -1.41 3.28 -3.23
C LEU A 132 -2.31 4.52 -3.15
N ILE A 133 -3.24 4.52 -2.19
CA ILE A 133 -4.03 5.70 -1.85
C ILE A 133 -3.60 6.14 -0.45
N GLU A 134 -2.82 7.19 -0.38
CA GLU A 134 -2.28 7.80 0.83
C GLU A 134 -2.90 9.19 1.06
N GLU A 135 -2.48 9.91 2.09
CA GLU A 135 -3.10 11.15 2.54
C GLU A 135 -3.24 12.22 1.44
N ASN A 136 -2.21 12.40 0.60
CA ASN A 136 -2.27 13.41 -0.47
C ASN A 136 -3.22 12.98 -1.59
N THR A 137 -3.20 11.71 -1.96
CA THR A 137 -4.13 11.14 -2.94
C THR A 137 -5.57 11.25 -2.43
N LEU A 138 -5.81 10.90 -1.14
CA LEU A 138 -7.14 11.01 -0.54
C LEU A 138 -7.61 12.47 -0.45
N ALA A 139 -6.71 13.40 -0.12
CA ALA A 139 -7.01 14.83 -0.13
C ALA A 139 -7.42 15.32 -1.54
N GLY A 140 -6.75 14.84 -2.59
CA GLY A 140 -7.12 15.10 -3.98
C GLY A 140 -8.48 14.53 -4.37
N ILE A 141 -8.82 13.33 -3.89
CA ILE A 141 -10.11 12.68 -4.12
C ILE A 141 -11.24 13.45 -3.40
N GLY A 142 -10.97 13.93 -2.20
CA GLY A 142 -11.94 14.66 -1.38
C GLY A 142 -13.06 13.79 -0.82
N ALA A 143 -13.88 14.39 0.05
CA ALA A 143 -14.94 13.69 0.77
C ALA A 143 -16.01 13.06 -0.15
N ALA A 144 -16.37 13.73 -1.23
CA ALA A 144 -17.40 13.24 -2.15
C ALA A 144 -16.96 11.99 -2.95
N GLY A 145 -15.67 11.88 -3.25
CA GLY A 145 -15.12 10.73 -3.99
C GLY A 145 -14.67 9.58 -3.11
N SER A 146 -14.65 9.74 -1.79
CA SER A 146 -14.05 8.77 -0.86
C SER A 146 -15.04 7.84 -0.14
N ASN A 147 -16.34 7.92 -0.46
CA ASN A 147 -17.32 7.01 0.11
C ASN A 147 -17.05 5.57 -0.32
N ASN A 148 -17.10 4.60 0.62
CA ASN A 148 -16.83 3.19 0.39
C ASN A 148 -15.45 2.91 -0.27
N LEU A 149 -14.46 3.71 0.12
CA LEU A 149 -13.06 3.64 -0.32
C LEU A 149 -12.18 3.18 0.85
N TYR A 150 -11.48 2.10 0.63
CA TYR A 150 -10.52 1.52 1.57
C TYR A 150 -9.11 1.60 1.01
N ALA A 151 -8.13 1.73 1.89
CA ALA A 151 -6.72 1.70 1.52
C ALA A 151 -5.95 0.73 2.41
N SER A 152 -5.02 -0.02 1.80
CA SER A 152 -4.13 -0.96 2.50
C SER A 152 -2.69 -0.49 2.35
N MET A 153 -2.08 -0.04 3.45
CA MET A 153 -0.71 0.47 3.49
C MET A 153 -0.02 0.19 4.84
N GLY A 154 1.30 0.27 4.86
CA GLY A 154 2.08 0.09 6.09
C GLY A 154 2.03 1.29 7.04
N TYR A 155 1.54 2.44 6.60
CA TYR A 155 1.45 3.64 7.44
C TYR A 155 0.30 4.55 7.02
N PHE A 156 -0.37 5.12 8.01
CA PHE A 156 -1.27 6.27 7.90
C PHE A 156 -0.92 7.29 8.98
N ALA A 157 -1.06 8.58 8.69
CA ALA A 157 -0.68 9.66 9.60
C ALA A 157 -1.46 9.65 10.94
N ASN A 158 -2.60 8.97 10.99
CA ASN A 158 -3.45 8.85 12.19
C ASN A 158 -3.30 7.54 12.96
N ILE A 159 -2.20 6.79 12.74
CA ILE A 159 -1.89 5.62 13.57
C ILE A 159 -1.65 6.06 15.01
N GLU A 160 -2.29 5.38 15.94
CA GLU A 160 -2.34 5.77 17.36
C GLU A 160 -1.20 5.17 18.23
N THR A 161 -0.18 4.53 17.63
CA THR A 161 0.97 4.02 18.37
C THR A 161 1.82 5.15 18.96
N THR A 162 2.55 4.88 20.03
CA THR A 162 3.47 5.84 20.65
C THR A 162 4.53 6.31 19.66
N GLU A 163 5.06 5.39 18.85
CA GLU A 163 6.10 5.63 17.85
C GLU A 163 5.59 6.52 16.71
N ALA A 164 4.39 6.25 16.20
CA ALA A 164 3.76 7.06 15.15
C ALA A 164 3.47 8.48 15.63
N LYS A 165 2.92 8.62 16.84
CA LYS A 165 2.67 9.94 17.46
C LYS A 165 3.97 10.75 17.66
N ALA A 166 5.01 10.09 18.18
CA ALA A 166 6.31 10.72 18.37
C ALA A 166 6.94 11.13 17.03
N PHE A 167 6.80 10.31 16.00
CA PHE A 167 7.28 10.62 14.65
C PHE A 167 6.52 11.80 14.04
N GLY A 168 5.18 11.77 14.07
CA GLY A 168 4.34 12.87 13.57
C GLY A 168 4.63 14.19 14.28
N LYS A 169 4.84 14.13 15.62
CA LYS A 169 5.22 15.33 16.38
C LYS A 169 6.57 15.88 15.93
N ARG A 170 7.63 15.06 15.80
CA ARG A 170 8.93 15.51 15.32
C ARG A 170 8.85 16.13 13.93
N TYR A 171 8.05 15.51 13.04
CA TYR A 171 7.82 16.03 11.69
C TYR A 171 7.18 17.42 11.72
N SER A 172 6.12 17.60 12.52
CA SER A 172 5.46 18.90 12.63
C SER A 172 6.31 19.97 13.34
N ASP A 173 7.11 19.59 14.33
CA ASP A 173 8.04 20.48 15.02
C ASP A 173 9.15 20.99 14.07
N GLU A 174 9.65 20.11 13.17
CA GLU A 174 10.72 20.44 12.24
C GLU A 174 10.25 21.25 11.03
N PHE A 175 9.12 20.87 10.44
CA PHE A 175 8.67 21.44 9.16
C PHE A 175 7.53 22.46 9.30
N GLY A 176 6.94 22.57 10.49
CA GLY A 176 5.89 23.57 10.79
C GLY A 176 4.52 23.22 10.25
N ALA A 177 3.60 24.20 10.36
CA ALA A 177 2.19 24.02 10.01
C ALA A 177 1.93 23.86 8.49
N ASP A 178 2.85 24.36 7.66
CA ASP A 178 2.77 24.29 6.21
C ASP A 178 3.46 23.04 5.63
N ALA A 179 3.89 22.12 6.50
CA ALA A 179 4.49 20.86 6.08
C ALA A 179 3.52 20.06 5.18
N ALA A 180 4.05 19.39 4.15
CA ALA A 180 3.28 18.45 3.37
C ALA A 180 2.69 17.36 4.27
N ALA A 181 1.54 16.80 3.89
CA ALA A 181 0.94 15.72 4.67
C ALA A 181 1.91 14.54 4.79
N LEU A 182 2.17 14.13 6.04
CA LEU A 182 2.94 12.92 6.30
C LEU A 182 2.13 11.72 5.80
N ASN A 183 2.77 10.86 5.01
CA ASN A 183 2.11 9.76 4.32
C ASN A 183 2.98 8.49 4.33
N GLY A 184 2.40 7.38 3.85
CA GLY A 184 3.07 6.08 3.82
C GLY A 184 4.38 6.07 3.03
N LEU A 185 4.49 6.80 1.90
CA LEU A 185 5.72 6.84 1.09
C LEU A 185 6.84 7.61 1.78
N GLY A 186 6.51 8.78 2.35
CA GLY A 186 7.47 9.57 3.14
C GLY A 186 7.94 8.82 4.38
N GLN A 187 7.03 8.18 5.09
CA GLN A 187 7.35 7.37 6.27
C GLN A 187 8.21 6.15 5.90
N SER A 188 7.93 5.46 4.80
CA SER A 188 8.73 4.33 4.33
C SER A 188 10.17 4.74 3.95
N THR A 189 10.34 5.96 3.42
CA THR A 189 11.67 6.52 3.17
C THR A 189 12.45 6.72 4.48
N TYR A 190 11.78 7.21 5.53
CA TYR A 190 12.36 7.29 6.87
C TYR A 190 12.79 5.90 7.36
N ASP A 191 11.93 4.89 7.24
CA ASP A 191 12.24 3.50 7.60
C ASP A 191 13.43 2.95 6.80
N GLY A 192 13.55 3.29 5.53
CA GLY A 192 14.69 2.91 4.71
C GLY A 192 16.04 3.40 5.29
N LEU A 193 16.07 4.64 5.80
CA LEU A 193 17.25 5.18 6.47
C LEU A 193 17.51 4.51 7.83
N MET A 194 16.44 4.23 8.59
CA MET A 194 16.56 3.55 9.88
C MET A 194 17.06 2.11 9.72
N LEU A 195 16.58 1.39 8.71
CA LEU A 195 17.07 0.05 8.36
C LEU A 195 18.56 0.10 7.97
N LEU A 196 18.94 1.04 7.08
CA LEU A 196 20.33 1.17 6.66
C LEU A 196 21.26 1.45 7.85
N ALA A 197 20.83 2.31 8.78
CA ALA A 197 21.58 2.58 10.01
C ALA A 197 21.69 1.33 10.90
N ALA A 198 20.61 0.57 11.07
CA ALA A 198 20.63 -0.68 11.86
C ALA A 198 21.57 -1.71 11.24
N LEU A 199 21.52 -1.90 9.92
CA LEU A 199 22.40 -2.79 9.17
C LEU A 199 23.88 -2.39 9.29
N ALA A 200 24.18 -1.10 9.10
CA ALA A 200 25.54 -0.60 9.22
C ALA A 200 26.11 -0.77 10.63
N ASN A 201 25.29 -0.53 11.66
CA ASN A 201 25.67 -0.72 13.05
C ASN A 201 25.91 -2.20 13.38
N ALA A 202 25.02 -3.09 12.93
CA ALA A 202 25.18 -4.53 13.15
C ALA A 202 26.44 -5.07 12.46
N ALA A 203 26.75 -4.60 11.25
CA ALA A 203 27.92 -5.01 10.47
C ALA A 203 29.23 -4.31 10.94
N GLY A 204 29.13 -3.21 11.68
CA GLY A 204 30.26 -2.31 11.95
C GLY A 204 30.89 -1.74 10.67
N SER A 205 30.13 -1.63 9.58
CA SER A 205 30.65 -1.31 8.25
C SER A 205 29.52 -0.96 7.27
N MET A 206 29.87 -0.18 6.23
CA MET A 206 29.01 0.05 5.06
C MET A 206 29.35 -0.89 3.88
N ASP A 207 30.22 -1.86 4.10
CA ASP A 207 30.53 -2.87 3.08
C ASP A 207 29.37 -3.84 2.93
N VAL A 208 28.86 -3.97 1.68
CA VAL A 208 27.71 -4.86 1.36
C VAL A 208 27.96 -6.29 1.77
N SER A 209 29.19 -6.81 1.59
CA SER A 209 29.50 -8.19 1.94
C SER A 209 29.38 -8.46 3.43
N LYS A 210 29.78 -7.48 4.27
CA LYS A 210 29.66 -7.55 5.73
C LYS A 210 28.20 -7.38 6.17
N ILE A 211 27.48 -6.42 5.56
CA ILE A 211 26.06 -6.21 5.86
C ILE A 211 25.25 -7.47 5.55
N ASN A 212 25.48 -8.11 4.42
CA ASN A 212 24.75 -9.35 4.03
C ASN A 212 24.90 -10.49 5.05
N THR A 213 25.99 -10.53 5.84
CA THR A 213 26.18 -11.58 6.85
C THR A 213 25.34 -11.39 8.12
N VAL A 214 24.79 -10.18 8.33
CA VAL A 214 24.03 -9.82 9.54
C VAL A 214 22.62 -9.30 9.21
N ALA A 215 22.27 -9.22 7.93
CA ALA A 215 21.05 -8.55 7.48
C ALA A 215 19.79 -9.29 7.93
N ASP A 216 19.74 -10.61 7.71
CA ASP A 216 18.59 -11.43 8.08
C ASP A 216 18.36 -11.40 9.59
N GLY A 217 17.12 -11.13 10.00
CA GLY A 217 16.74 -10.96 11.41
C GLY A 217 17.07 -9.58 12.01
N THR A 218 17.71 -8.66 11.27
CA THR A 218 17.93 -7.30 11.76
C THR A 218 16.61 -6.57 11.94
N SER A 219 16.38 -6.06 13.15
CA SER A 219 15.19 -5.27 13.50
C SER A 219 15.54 -3.81 13.71
N PHE A 220 14.58 -2.94 13.47
CA PHE A 220 14.69 -1.50 13.75
C PHE A 220 13.38 -0.93 14.26
N SER A 221 13.46 0.23 14.94
CA SER A 221 12.26 0.93 15.42
C SER A 221 11.64 1.72 14.26
N SER A 222 10.36 1.47 14.00
CA SER A 222 9.60 2.11 12.94
C SER A 222 8.35 2.79 13.51
N PRO A 223 7.93 3.94 12.96
CA PRO A 223 6.61 4.51 13.23
C PRO A 223 5.43 3.57 12.94
N ARG A 224 5.62 2.57 12.07
CA ARG A 224 4.61 1.52 11.79
C ARG A 224 4.45 0.51 12.91
N GLY A 225 5.40 0.43 13.82
CA GLY A 225 5.54 -0.61 14.82
C GLY A 225 6.81 -1.44 14.62
N SER A 226 6.79 -2.70 15.05
CA SER A 226 7.95 -3.58 14.88
C SER A 226 8.19 -3.89 13.40
N ALA A 227 9.45 -3.79 12.97
CA ALA A 227 9.90 -4.09 11.62
C ALA A 227 11.17 -4.94 11.68
N THR A 228 11.16 -6.11 11.05
CA THR A 228 12.28 -7.06 11.05
C THR A 228 12.56 -7.51 9.63
N LEU A 229 13.83 -7.45 9.24
CA LEU A 229 14.29 -7.93 7.95
C LEU A 229 14.25 -9.46 7.91
N SER A 230 13.63 -10.01 6.87
CA SER A 230 13.60 -11.42 6.55
C SER A 230 14.11 -11.60 5.11
N GLY A 231 15.29 -12.18 4.96
CA GLY A 231 16.01 -12.10 3.68
C GLY A 231 16.28 -10.64 3.30
N ASN A 232 15.75 -10.20 2.15
CA ASN A 232 15.93 -8.83 1.65
C ASN A 232 14.75 -7.89 1.95
N HIS A 233 13.68 -8.37 2.57
CA HIS A 233 12.43 -7.61 2.76
C HIS A 233 12.07 -7.53 4.23
N VAL A 234 11.41 -6.43 4.60
CA VAL A 234 10.91 -6.26 5.97
C VAL A 234 9.55 -6.94 6.12
N ALA A 235 9.44 -7.83 7.13
CA ALA A 235 8.14 -8.20 7.68
C ALA A 235 7.65 -7.03 8.52
N GLN A 236 6.41 -6.57 8.26
CA GLN A 236 5.93 -5.31 8.80
C GLN A 236 4.43 -5.32 9.12
N THR A 237 3.99 -4.35 9.88
CA THR A 237 2.57 -4.11 10.12
C THR A 237 1.94 -3.50 8.86
N VAL A 238 0.74 -3.98 8.52
CA VAL A 238 -0.11 -3.41 7.47
C VAL A 238 -1.43 -2.99 8.09
N TYR A 239 -1.91 -1.84 7.68
CA TYR A 239 -3.15 -1.26 8.16
C TYR A 239 -4.18 -1.22 7.03
N LEU A 240 -5.43 -1.52 7.37
CA LEU A 240 -6.58 -1.24 6.52
C LEU A 240 -7.28 0.00 7.05
N ALA A 241 -7.42 1.01 6.22
CA ALA A 241 -8.11 2.25 6.57
C ALA A 241 -9.32 2.49 5.67
N ASP A 242 -10.38 3.07 6.28
CA ASP A 242 -11.54 3.62 5.60
C ASP A 242 -11.28 5.10 5.30
N GLY A 243 -11.46 5.51 4.05
CA GLY A 243 -11.24 6.88 3.57
C GLY A 243 -12.48 7.77 3.62
N GLN A 244 -13.59 7.29 4.18
CA GLN A 244 -14.86 8.01 4.18
C GLN A 244 -14.74 9.42 4.75
N GLY A 245 -15.34 10.39 4.06
CA GLY A 245 -15.30 11.79 4.46
C GLY A 245 -13.98 12.49 4.12
N GLY A 246 -13.11 11.88 3.30
CA GLY A 246 -11.83 12.46 2.87
C GLY A 246 -10.74 12.43 3.94
N ARG A 247 -10.87 11.55 4.93
CA ARG A 247 -9.88 11.30 5.98
C ARG A 247 -9.79 9.81 6.24
N PHE A 248 -8.58 9.31 6.43
CA PHE A 248 -8.41 7.92 6.82
C PHE A 248 -8.81 7.68 8.27
N SER A 249 -9.46 6.53 8.49
CA SER A 249 -9.67 5.94 9.79
C SER A 249 -9.18 4.49 9.72
N VAL A 250 -8.15 4.14 10.47
CA VAL A 250 -7.67 2.76 10.57
C VAL A 250 -8.76 1.92 11.20
N ILE A 251 -9.18 0.88 10.51
CA ILE A 251 -10.27 -0.02 10.93
C ILE A 251 -9.78 -1.44 11.25
N GLU A 252 -8.57 -1.78 10.77
CA GLU A 252 -7.94 -3.07 11.08
C GLU A 252 -6.42 -2.95 11.02
N THR A 253 -5.72 -3.77 11.82
CA THR A 253 -4.26 -3.82 11.91
C THR A 253 -3.80 -5.26 11.78
N PHE A 254 -2.90 -5.51 10.85
CA PHE A 254 -2.29 -6.82 10.62
C PHE A 254 -0.81 -6.75 10.96
N GLU A 255 -0.44 -7.36 12.09
CA GLU A 255 0.94 -7.32 12.58
C GLU A 255 1.81 -8.39 11.92
N ASN A 256 3.10 -8.09 11.77
CA ASN A 256 4.12 -9.03 11.28
C ASN A 256 3.76 -9.72 9.96
N VAL A 257 3.18 -8.97 9.02
CA VAL A 257 2.80 -9.52 7.72
C VAL A 257 4.06 -9.88 6.93
N PRO A 258 4.23 -11.15 6.52
CA PRO A 258 5.38 -11.58 5.74
C PRO A 258 5.34 -10.97 4.33
N HIS A 259 6.51 -10.70 3.77
CA HIS A 259 6.63 -10.05 2.46
C HIS A 259 6.16 -10.90 1.28
N GLY A 260 6.09 -12.23 1.44
CA GLY A 260 5.62 -13.16 0.40
C GLY A 260 6.54 -13.26 -0.83
N VAL A 261 7.77 -12.76 -0.74
CA VAL A 261 8.78 -12.89 -1.80
C VAL A 261 9.68 -14.07 -1.50
N ASP A 262 9.89 -14.93 -2.50
CA ASP A 262 10.78 -16.10 -2.40
C ASP A 262 12.07 -15.80 -3.18
N CYS A 263 13.13 -15.48 -2.46
CA CYS A 263 14.47 -15.28 -3.01
C CYS A 263 15.26 -16.60 -2.96
N LYS A 264 15.07 -17.44 -3.96
CA LYS A 264 15.84 -18.69 -4.11
C LYS A 264 17.15 -18.51 -4.82
#